data_53ff831a4b6475537f53273d1e03b70d
#
_entry.id   53ff831a4b6475537f53273d1e03b70d
#
_cell.length_a   1.000
_cell.length_b   1.000
_cell.length_c   1.000
_cell.angle_alpha   90.00
_cell.angle_beta   90.00
_cell.angle_gamma   90.00
#
_symmetry.space_group_name_H-M   'P 1'
#
loop_
_entity.id
_entity.type
_entity.pdbx_description
1 polymer ?
#
loop_
_entity_poly.entity_id
_entity_poly.type
_entity_poly.pdbx_seq_one_letter_code
_entity_poly.pdbx_strand_id
1 'polypeptide(L)'
;MKVKRIVKFNIKKSHIDYKYIKTQLIESKEIYNFANYILRQLYFKNSNKHKYSLNFIEEYPTLKELFLKYIDENKQFSTLFYKIICEFSKLRQYSINLKIVQNIVNKLKNDWTSYWKLLKMKMNKTYDKKINIPRYKKKYNLVEYNNQVISKKKLKLGYIGTDKMKQGIKIANRHKNLDCKCFRIYNNKNDKFVCELIYEKEVIEVEKTDRVASIDIGLENLFTIAFNYNKKGISIKGS
;
A
#
# COMPACT_ATOMS: atom_id res chain seq x y z
N MET A 1 -19.15 16.37 -6.13
CA MET A 1 -18.43 15.07 -6.33
C MET A 1 -17.27 14.99 -5.36
N LYS A 2 -17.06 13.83 -4.64
CA LYS A 2 -15.90 13.65 -3.76
C LYS A 2 -14.77 12.99 -4.53
N VAL A 3 -13.56 13.54 -4.44
CA VAL A 3 -12.35 12.98 -5.07
C VAL A 3 -11.33 12.63 -4.01
N LYS A 4 -10.62 11.52 -4.24
CA LYS A 4 -9.48 11.13 -3.39
C LYS A 4 -8.25 11.94 -3.77
N ARG A 5 -7.58 12.49 -2.77
CA ARG A 5 -6.32 13.22 -2.91
C ARG A 5 -5.24 12.58 -2.05
N ILE A 6 -4.01 12.74 -2.49
CA ILE A 6 -2.84 12.18 -1.80
C ILE A 6 -1.85 13.30 -1.54
N VAL A 7 -1.35 13.35 -0.31
CA VAL A 7 -0.20 14.21 0.06
C VAL A 7 0.92 13.32 0.55
N LYS A 8 2.15 13.64 0.14
CA LYS A 8 3.36 12.86 0.46
C LYS A 8 4.25 13.62 1.43
N PHE A 9 4.80 12.90 2.39
CA PHE A 9 5.75 13.39 3.38
C PHE A 9 6.95 12.45 3.43
N ASN A 10 8.15 13.00 3.34
CA ASN A 10 9.38 12.23 3.50
C ASN A 10 9.69 12.04 4.99
N ILE A 11 10.06 10.82 5.38
CA ILE A 11 10.44 10.48 6.75
C ILE A 11 11.97 10.42 6.80
N LYS A 12 12.58 11.36 7.54
CA LYS A 12 14.03 11.42 7.73
C LYS A 12 14.50 10.28 8.63
N LYS A 13 15.74 9.80 8.46
CA LYS A 13 16.34 8.77 9.34
C LYS A 13 16.45 9.23 10.80
N SER A 14 16.58 10.54 11.03
CA SER A 14 16.62 11.16 12.37
C SER A 14 15.25 11.26 13.05
N HIS A 15 14.15 10.85 12.39
CA HIS A 15 12.82 10.92 12.97
C HIS A 15 12.69 9.96 14.15
N ILE A 16 12.13 10.45 15.27
CA ILE A 16 11.99 9.68 16.52
C ILE A 16 11.28 8.32 16.33
N ASP A 17 10.31 8.24 15.42
CA ASP A 17 9.59 7.02 15.10
C ASP A 17 10.22 6.21 13.96
N TYR A 18 11.39 6.60 13.43
CA TYR A 18 11.99 5.93 12.26
C TYR A 18 12.25 4.44 12.51
N LYS A 19 12.81 4.09 13.69
CA LYS A 19 13.08 2.69 14.04
C LYS A 19 11.79 1.87 14.11
N TYR A 20 10.76 2.40 14.77
CA TYR A 20 9.43 1.76 14.83
C TYR A 20 8.84 1.54 13.45
N ILE A 21 8.84 2.57 12.59
CA ILE A 21 8.34 2.50 11.21
C ILE A 21 9.10 1.43 10.41
N LYS A 22 10.42 1.39 10.52
CA LYS A 22 11.26 0.39 9.85
C LYS A 22 10.89 -1.02 10.27
N THR A 23 10.69 -1.27 11.56
CA THR A 23 10.23 -2.55 12.10
C THR A 23 8.88 -2.94 11.51
N GLN A 24 7.90 -2.03 11.48
CA GLN A 24 6.58 -2.29 10.89
C GLN A 24 6.67 -2.69 9.40
N LEU A 25 7.54 -2.05 8.62
CA LEU A 25 7.74 -2.38 7.20
C LEU A 25 8.39 -3.77 7.01
N ILE A 26 9.28 -4.18 7.92
CA ILE A 26 9.91 -5.51 7.93
C ILE A 26 8.87 -6.57 8.33
N GLU A 27 8.18 -6.39 9.44
CA GLU A 27 7.12 -7.29 9.90
C GLU A 27 6.04 -7.48 8.83
N SER A 28 5.61 -6.40 8.18
CA SER A 28 4.67 -6.44 7.06
C SER A 28 5.19 -7.28 5.89
N LYS A 29 6.49 -7.19 5.58
CA LYS A 29 7.12 -8.03 4.56
C LYS A 29 7.06 -9.50 4.94
N GLU A 30 7.39 -9.83 6.19
CA GLU A 30 7.42 -11.21 6.67
C GLU A 30 6.02 -11.82 6.67
N ILE A 31 5.02 -11.08 7.15
CA ILE A 31 3.61 -11.50 7.12
C ILE A 31 3.14 -11.73 5.67
N TYR A 32 3.42 -10.78 4.76
CA TYR A 32 3.06 -10.93 3.35
C TYR A 32 3.72 -12.17 2.74
N ASN A 33 5.01 -12.37 3.00
CA ASN A 33 5.76 -13.48 2.43
C ASN A 33 5.28 -14.82 2.99
N PHE A 34 5.01 -14.91 4.28
CA PHE A 34 4.43 -16.10 4.89
C PHE A 34 3.05 -16.42 4.31
N ALA A 35 2.16 -15.43 4.25
CA ALA A 35 0.84 -15.60 3.66
C ALA A 35 0.92 -16.05 2.19
N ASN A 36 1.84 -15.45 1.41
CA ASN A 36 2.07 -15.84 0.03
C ASN A 36 2.66 -17.26 -0.09
N TYR A 37 3.52 -17.66 0.85
CA TYR A 37 4.03 -19.04 0.93
C TYR A 37 2.88 -20.02 1.11
N ILE A 38 1.98 -19.80 2.07
CA ILE A 38 0.82 -20.67 2.34
C ILE A 38 -0.08 -20.81 1.09
N LEU A 39 -0.38 -19.70 0.41
CA LEU A 39 -1.18 -19.73 -0.83
C LEU A 39 -0.49 -20.47 -1.96
N ARG A 40 0.82 -20.34 -2.08
CA ARG A 40 1.59 -21.08 -3.09
C ARG A 40 1.61 -22.58 -2.83
N GLN A 41 1.67 -23.02 -1.56
CA GLN A 41 1.58 -24.43 -1.23
C GLN A 41 0.24 -25.02 -1.73
N LEU A 42 -0.88 -24.32 -1.47
CA LEU A 42 -2.19 -24.73 -1.97
C LEU A 42 -2.25 -24.73 -3.51
N TYR A 43 -1.70 -23.69 -4.14
CA TYR A 43 -1.64 -23.58 -5.60
C TYR A 43 -0.85 -24.75 -6.23
N PHE A 44 0.31 -25.09 -5.68
CA PHE A 44 1.14 -26.18 -6.20
C PHE A 44 0.54 -27.56 -5.94
N LYS A 45 -0.12 -27.77 -4.79
CA LYS A 45 -0.92 -28.98 -4.54
C LYS A 45 -1.93 -29.20 -5.67
N ASN A 46 -2.70 -28.16 -5.98
CA ASN A 46 -3.78 -28.24 -6.99
C ASN A 46 -3.28 -28.38 -8.43
N SER A 47 -2.03 -27.98 -8.71
CA SER A 47 -1.44 -28.07 -10.04
C SER A 47 -0.66 -29.38 -10.28
N ASN A 48 -0.60 -30.30 -9.33
CA ASN A 48 0.18 -31.56 -9.35
C ASN A 48 1.67 -31.39 -9.69
N LYS A 49 2.21 -30.17 -9.59
CA LYS A 49 3.57 -29.84 -10.05
C LYS A 49 4.67 -30.05 -9.00
N HIS A 50 4.33 -30.00 -7.70
CA HIS A 50 5.30 -30.18 -6.62
C HIS A 50 4.64 -30.70 -5.34
N LYS A 51 5.36 -31.52 -4.57
CA LYS A 51 5.01 -31.78 -3.15
C LYS A 51 5.13 -30.47 -2.38
N TYR A 52 4.12 -30.12 -1.60
CA TYR A 52 4.21 -28.99 -0.67
C TYR A 52 5.24 -29.30 0.42
N SER A 53 6.03 -28.27 0.81
CA SER A 53 7.04 -28.40 1.86
C SER A 53 6.47 -27.89 3.19
N LEU A 54 6.69 -28.64 4.25
CA LEU A 54 6.31 -28.29 5.62
C LEU A 54 7.48 -27.73 6.44
N ASN A 55 8.70 -27.75 5.92
CA ASN A 55 9.93 -27.49 6.69
C ASN A 55 9.88 -26.24 7.56
N PHE A 56 9.20 -25.19 7.10
CA PHE A 56 9.11 -23.94 7.86
C PHE A 56 8.05 -24.00 8.99
N ILE A 57 7.10 -24.92 8.92
CA ILE A 57 5.95 -25.02 9.85
C ILE A 57 6.18 -26.14 10.88
N GLU A 58 7.16 -27.03 10.63
CA GLU A 58 7.43 -28.18 11.50
C GLU A 58 7.82 -27.79 12.92
N GLU A 59 8.50 -26.65 13.08
CA GLU A 59 8.88 -26.10 14.40
C GLU A 59 7.67 -25.57 15.22
N TYR A 60 6.48 -25.46 14.59
CA TYR A 60 5.31 -24.87 15.21
C TYR A 60 4.08 -25.80 15.12
N PRO A 61 3.89 -26.71 16.10
CA PRO A 61 2.84 -27.76 16.04
C PRO A 61 1.43 -27.18 15.76
N THR A 62 1.06 -26.10 16.43
CA THR A 62 -0.24 -25.43 16.23
C THR A 62 -0.42 -24.89 14.80
N LEU A 63 0.63 -24.31 14.22
CA LEU A 63 0.58 -23.84 12.83
C LEU A 63 0.50 -25.00 11.85
N LYS A 64 1.21 -26.11 12.13
CA LYS A 64 1.20 -27.31 11.31
C LYS A 64 -0.22 -27.90 11.25
N GLU A 65 -0.88 -28.05 12.39
CA GLU A 65 -2.27 -28.54 12.45
C GLU A 65 -3.22 -27.65 11.65
N LEU A 66 -3.18 -26.34 11.87
CA LEU A 66 -4.00 -25.37 11.14
C LEU A 66 -3.73 -25.40 9.64
N PHE A 67 -2.47 -25.54 9.25
CA PHE A 67 -2.07 -25.60 7.85
C PHE A 67 -2.58 -26.87 7.16
N LEU A 68 -2.49 -28.04 7.80
CA LEU A 68 -3.02 -29.28 7.25
C LEU A 68 -4.53 -29.18 7.02
N LYS A 69 -5.29 -28.69 8.02
CA LYS A 69 -6.73 -28.41 7.88
C LYS A 69 -7.01 -27.46 6.72
N TYR A 70 -6.19 -26.41 6.55
CA TYR A 70 -6.33 -25.44 5.46
C TYR A 70 -6.11 -26.09 4.07
N ILE A 71 -5.10 -26.94 3.96
CA ILE A 71 -4.82 -27.68 2.71
C ILE A 71 -5.96 -28.62 2.36
N ASP A 72 -6.61 -29.25 3.36
CA ASP A 72 -7.76 -30.14 3.16
C ASP A 72 -9.03 -29.37 2.80
N GLU A 73 -9.25 -28.20 3.43
CA GLU A 73 -10.37 -27.30 3.09
C GLU A 73 -10.30 -26.79 1.64
N ASN A 74 -9.12 -26.67 1.09
CA ASN A 74 -8.84 -26.25 -0.29
C ASN A 74 -9.47 -24.91 -0.70
N LYS A 75 -9.63 -23.97 0.24
CA LYS A 75 -10.18 -22.62 0.00
C LYS A 75 -9.15 -21.54 0.22
N GLN A 76 -8.74 -20.81 -0.83
CA GLN A 76 -7.61 -19.88 -0.82
C GLN A 76 -7.67 -18.82 0.29
N PHE A 77 -8.78 -18.12 0.46
CA PHE A 77 -8.91 -17.02 1.42
C PHE A 77 -10.01 -17.32 2.44
N SER A 78 -9.95 -18.51 3.02
CA SER A 78 -10.88 -18.96 4.04
C SER A 78 -10.62 -18.28 5.39
N THR A 79 -11.53 -18.43 6.33
CA THR A 79 -11.34 -18.02 7.73
C THR A 79 -10.11 -18.69 8.33
N LEU A 80 -9.86 -19.96 7.99
CA LEU A 80 -8.72 -20.73 8.46
C LEU A 80 -7.39 -20.13 7.95
N PHE A 81 -7.34 -19.67 6.69
CA PHE A 81 -6.18 -18.94 6.18
C PHE A 81 -5.85 -17.72 7.03
N TYR A 82 -6.83 -16.87 7.35
CA TYR A 82 -6.62 -15.71 8.22
C TYR A 82 -6.15 -16.12 9.61
N LYS A 83 -6.71 -17.19 10.19
CA LYS A 83 -6.31 -17.72 11.50
C LYS A 83 -4.84 -18.11 11.52
N ILE A 84 -4.35 -18.81 10.50
CA ILE A 84 -2.93 -19.19 10.36
C ILE A 84 -2.03 -17.94 10.35
N ILE A 85 -2.37 -16.91 9.58
CA ILE A 85 -1.56 -15.69 9.48
C ILE A 85 -1.55 -14.93 10.81
N CYS A 86 -2.68 -14.85 11.51
CA CYS A 86 -2.76 -14.22 12.83
C CYS A 86 -1.93 -14.98 13.86
N GLU A 87 -1.98 -16.32 13.85
CA GLU A 87 -1.22 -17.16 14.76
C GLU A 87 0.28 -17.04 14.52
N PHE A 88 0.71 -17.07 13.26
CA PHE A 88 2.09 -16.79 12.89
C PHE A 88 2.57 -15.43 13.42
N SER A 89 1.74 -14.39 13.28
CA SER A 89 2.07 -13.05 13.75
C SER A 89 2.27 -12.98 15.27
N LYS A 90 1.47 -13.73 16.03
CA LYS A 90 1.58 -13.86 17.50
C LYS A 90 2.83 -14.63 17.91
N LEU A 91 3.07 -15.79 17.30
CA LEU A 91 4.24 -16.64 17.59
C LEU A 91 5.56 -15.89 17.35
N ARG A 92 5.60 -15.04 16.33
CA ARG A 92 6.74 -14.17 16.02
C ARG A 92 6.78 -12.90 16.88
N GLN A 93 5.81 -12.70 17.78
CA GLN A 93 5.71 -11.53 18.67
C GLN A 93 5.79 -10.19 17.92
N TYR A 94 5.17 -10.14 16.71
CA TYR A 94 5.19 -8.91 15.93
C TYR A 94 4.42 -7.78 16.62
N SER A 95 4.98 -6.58 16.52
CA SER A 95 4.37 -5.37 17.09
C SER A 95 3.19 -4.84 16.26
N ILE A 96 3.00 -5.39 15.06
CA ILE A 96 1.98 -4.95 14.11
C ILE A 96 0.56 -5.27 14.59
N ASN A 97 -0.38 -4.34 14.33
CA ASN A 97 -1.77 -4.51 14.74
C ASN A 97 -2.50 -5.48 13.81
N LEU A 98 -3.43 -6.30 14.33
CA LEU A 98 -4.23 -7.25 13.56
C LEU A 98 -5.01 -6.60 12.40
N LYS A 99 -5.46 -5.34 12.54
CA LYS A 99 -6.08 -4.60 11.43
C LYS A 99 -5.11 -4.36 10.27
N ILE A 100 -3.84 -4.15 10.58
CA ILE A 100 -2.80 -4.00 9.56
C ILE A 100 -2.50 -5.37 8.92
N VAL A 101 -2.48 -6.45 9.71
CA VAL A 101 -2.36 -7.82 9.18
C VAL A 101 -3.48 -8.09 8.17
N GLN A 102 -4.73 -7.73 8.46
CA GLN A 102 -5.85 -7.86 7.53
C GLN A 102 -5.61 -7.07 6.23
N ASN A 103 -5.08 -5.83 6.31
CA ASN A 103 -4.77 -5.02 5.13
C ASN A 103 -3.67 -5.67 4.27
N ILE A 104 -2.65 -6.27 4.91
CA ILE A 104 -1.58 -7.00 4.21
C ILE A 104 -2.16 -8.20 3.47
N VAL A 105 -3.03 -8.98 4.11
CA VAL A 105 -3.69 -10.14 3.50
C VAL A 105 -4.61 -9.72 2.36
N ASN A 106 -5.38 -8.63 2.52
CA ASN A 106 -6.21 -8.08 1.45
C ASN A 106 -5.39 -7.62 0.25
N LYS A 107 -4.22 -7.03 0.48
CA LYS A 107 -3.28 -6.68 -0.59
C LYS A 107 -2.82 -7.93 -1.35
N LEU A 108 -2.44 -8.98 -0.63
CA LEU A 108 -2.05 -10.25 -1.22
C LEU A 108 -3.21 -10.88 -2.02
N LYS A 109 -4.43 -10.83 -1.49
CA LYS A 109 -5.64 -11.28 -2.21
C LYS A 109 -5.80 -10.54 -3.54
N ASN A 110 -5.61 -9.21 -3.56
CA ASN A 110 -5.68 -8.43 -4.79
C ASN A 110 -4.58 -8.82 -5.78
N ASP A 111 -3.35 -9.09 -5.30
CA ASP A 111 -2.24 -9.52 -6.14
C ASP A 111 -2.54 -10.89 -6.80
N TRP A 112 -3.10 -11.85 -6.06
CA TRP A 112 -3.53 -13.15 -6.60
C TRP A 112 -4.75 -13.04 -7.53
N THR A 113 -5.73 -12.21 -7.19
CA THR A 113 -6.90 -11.95 -8.05
C THR A 113 -6.47 -11.37 -9.40
N SER A 114 -5.49 -10.45 -9.39
CA SER A 114 -4.91 -9.89 -10.60
C SER A 114 -4.19 -10.96 -11.43
N TYR A 115 -3.43 -11.85 -10.78
CA TYR A 115 -2.80 -12.99 -11.43
C TYR A 115 -3.83 -13.88 -12.15
N TRP A 116 -4.92 -14.26 -11.48
CA TRP A 116 -5.96 -15.10 -12.06
C TRP A 116 -6.69 -14.43 -13.24
N LYS A 117 -6.96 -13.13 -13.12
CA LYS A 117 -7.55 -12.36 -14.23
C LYS A 117 -6.64 -12.35 -15.45
N LEU A 118 -5.36 -12.07 -15.26
CA LEU A 118 -4.39 -12.08 -16.36
C LEU A 118 -4.25 -13.48 -16.99
N LEU A 119 -4.24 -14.53 -16.17
CA LEU A 119 -4.18 -15.91 -16.64
C LEU A 119 -5.39 -16.23 -17.52
N LYS A 120 -6.62 -15.85 -17.10
CA LYS A 120 -7.84 -16.02 -17.90
C LYS A 120 -7.76 -15.25 -19.22
N MET A 121 -7.27 -14.01 -19.19
CA MET A 121 -7.06 -13.21 -20.42
C MET A 121 -6.06 -13.90 -21.37
N LYS A 122 -5.00 -14.50 -20.84
CA LYS A 122 -4.04 -15.26 -21.66
C LYS A 122 -4.66 -16.52 -22.29
N MET A 123 -5.47 -17.25 -21.53
CA MET A 123 -6.21 -18.41 -22.05
C MET A 123 -7.16 -17.99 -23.19
N ASN A 124 -7.79 -16.82 -23.07
CA ASN A 124 -8.66 -16.25 -24.10
C ASN A 124 -7.89 -15.55 -25.23
N LYS A 125 -6.55 -15.66 -25.27
CA LYS A 125 -5.67 -15.04 -26.30
C LYS A 125 -5.77 -13.50 -26.38
N THR A 126 -6.25 -12.83 -25.31
CA THR A 126 -6.36 -11.36 -25.23
C THR A 126 -5.18 -10.71 -24.52
N TYR A 127 -4.16 -11.51 -24.10
CA TYR A 127 -2.97 -11.04 -23.39
C TYR A 127 -1.75 -11.92 -23.67
N ASP A 128 -0.69 -11.32 -24.23
CA ASP A 128 0.48 -12.07 -24.73
C ASP A 128 1.69 -12.07 -23.79
N LYS A 129 1.71 -11.17 -22.77
CA LYS A 129 2.87 -11.03 -21.91
C LYS A 129 3.03 -12.21 -20.95
N LYS A 130 4.26 -12.45 -20.51
CA LYS A 130 4.57 -13.44 -19.47
C LYS A 130 3.89 -13.09 -18.15
N ILE A 131 3.13 -14.02 -17.61
CA ILE A 131 2.44 -13.88 -16.33
C ILE A 131 3.24 -14.65 -15.28
N ASN A 132 3.47 -14.01 -14.13
CA ASN A 132 4.14 -14.65 -12.99
C ASN A 132 3.22 -14.62 -11.77
N ILE A 133 3.25 -15.67 -10.96
CA ILE A 133 2.60 -15.70 -9.65
C ILE A 133 3.13 -14.56 -8.76
N PRO A 134 2.36 -14.05 -7.79
CA PRO A 134 2.80 -12.98 -6.90
C PRO A 134 4.16 -13.29 -6.26
N ARG A 135 5.11 -12.36 -6.39
CA ARG A 135 6.49 -12.54 -5.91
C ARG A 135 6.60 -12.26 -4.42
N TYR A 136 7.60 -12.85 -3.77
CA TYR A 136 8.00 -12.48 -2.42
C TYR A 136 8.58 -11.07 -2.38
N LYS A 137 8.29 -10.33 -1.31
CA LYS A 137 8.89 -9.01 -1.05
C LYS A 137 10.31 -9.19 -0.54
N LYS A 138 11.26 -8.40 -1.06
CA LYS A 138 12.70 -8.57 -0.72
C LYS A 138 13.07 -7.91 0.61
N LYS A 139 12.98 -6.60 0.72
CA LYS A 139 13.48 -5.82 1.86
C LYS A 139 12.37 -5.31 2.76
N TYR A 140 11.38 -4.66 2.19
CA TYR A 140 10.24 -4.04 2.87
C TYR A 140 8.95 -4.31 2.13
N ASN A 141 7.85 -4.20 2.85
CA ASN A 141 6.52 -4.11 2.24
C ASN A 141 5.87 -2.78 2.66
N LEU A 142 4.89 -2.34 1.89
CA LEU A 142 4.04 -1.21 2.25
C LEU A 142 3.18 -1.57 3.46
N VAL A 143 3.03 -0.63 4.39
CA VAL A 143 2.08 -0.71 5.50
C VAL A 143 1.00 0.36 5.31
N GLU A 144 -0.25 -0.07 5.34
CA GLU A 144 -1.41 0.80 5.26
C GLU A 144 -2.18 0.81 6.57
N TYR A 145 -2.42 2.01 7.08
CA TYR A 145 -3.11 2.30 8.33
C TYR A 145 -4.45 2.94 7.99
N ASN A 146 -5.55 2.21 8.18
CA ASN A 146 -6.88 2.73 7.96
C ASN A 146 -7.30 3.69 9.08
N ASN A 147 -8.44 4.36 8.94
CA ASN A 147 -8.96 5.33 9.90
C ASN A 147 -9.17 4.78 11.30
N GLN A 148 -9.38 3.46 11.47
CA GLN A 148 -9.54 2.81 12.78
C GLN A 148 -8.24 2.74 13.59
N VAL A 149 -7.09 2.84 12.93
CA VAL A 149 -5.75 2.74 13.57
C VAL A 149 -5.10 4.11 13.71
N ILE A 150 -5.67 5.13 13.07
CA ILE A 150 -5.17 6.51 13.14
C ILE A 150 -5.49 7.12 14.47
N SER A 151 -4.48 7.68 15.15
CA SER A 151 -4.66 8.40 16.40
C SER A 151 -5.32 9.76 16.16
N LYS A 152 -6.59 9.88 16.53
CA LYS A 152 -7.34 11.14 16.44
C LYS A 152 -6.70 12.25 17.28
N LYS A 153 -6.12 11.90 18.44
CA LYS A 153 -5.41 12.83 19.31
C LYS A 153 -4.20 13.45 18.60
N LYS A 154 -3.37 12.62 17.95
CA LYS A 154 -2.21 13.11 17.19
C LYS A 154 -2.63 13.94 15.99
N LEU A 155 -3.69 13.53 15.30
CA LEU A 155 -4.19 14.25 14.12
C LEU A 155 -4.63 15.68 14.48
N LYS A 156 -5.32 15.88 15.62
CA LYS A 156 -5.67 17.21 16.14
C LYS A 156 -4.44 18.07 16.41
N LEU A 157 -3.34 17.47 16.84
CA LEU A 157 -2.06 18.15 17.08
C LEU A 157 -1.25 18.42 15.80
N GLY A 158 -1.74 17.97 14.63
CA GLY A 158 -1.05 18.15 13.36
C GLY A 158 -0.02 17.06 13.08
N TYR A 159 -0.21 15.86 13.60
CA TYR A 159 0.63 14.69 13.33
C TYR A 159 -0.23 13.54 12.84
N ILE A 160 0.24 12.83 11.82
CA ILE A 160 -0.36 11.57 11.38
C ILE A 160 0.41 10.39 11.96
N GLY A 161 -0.30 9.43 12.53
CA GLY A 161 0.32 8.25 13.13
C GLY A 161 -0.66 7.41 13.92
N THR A 162 -0.15 6.33 14.50
CA THR A 162 -0.87 5.46 15.43
C THR A 162 -0.57 5.81 16.86
N ASP A 163 -1.33 5.29 17.82
CA ASP A 163 -1.06 5.51 19.26
C ASP A 163 0.29 4.91 19.69
N LYS A 164 0.76 3.85 18.99
CA LYS A 164 2.07 3.23 19.26
C LYS A 164 3.27 4.07 18.79
N MET A 165 3.10 5.01 17.88
CA MET A 165 4.17 5.96 17.52
C MET A 165 4.38 6.97 18.64
N LYS A 166 5.63 7.35 18.92
CA LYS A 166 5.93 8.36 19.94
C LYS A 166 5.34 9.72 19.56
N GLN A 167 5.66 10.23 18.40
CA GLN A 167 5.23 11.53 17.94
C GLN A 167 4.24 11.45 16.75
N GLY A 168 4.51 10.59 15.80
CA GLY A 168 3.86 10.59 14.48
C GLY A 168 4.54 11.54 13.52
N ILE A 169 4.07 11.58 12.27
CA ILE A 169 4.66 12.33 11.17
C ILE A 169 3.95 13.68 11.10
N LYS A 170 4.70 14.77 11.19
CA LYS A 170 4.17 16.14 11.13
C LYS A 170 3.53 16.41 9.76
N ILE A 171 2.30 16.90 9.77
CA ILE A 171 1.58 17.33 8.56
C ILE A 171 1.50 18.86 8.52
N ALA A 172 1.47 19.43 7.31
CA ALA A 172 1.31 20.87 7.17
C ALA A 172 -0.04 21.35 7.73
N ASN A 173 -0.09 22.57 8.28
CA ASN A 173 -1.31 23.14 8.91
C ASN A 173 -2.55 23.05 8.02
N ARG A 174 -2.38 23.27 6.72
CA ARG A 174 -3.46 23.14 5.70
C ARG A 174 -4.09 21.76 5.61
N HIS A 175 -3.48 20.73 6.22
CA HIS A 175 -3.93 19.34 6.18
C HIS A 175 -4.47 18.82 7.52
N LYS A 176 -4.50 19.64 8.58
CA LYS A 176 -4.94 19.21 9.92
C LYS A 176 -6.40 18.79 10.00
N ASN A 177 -7.27 19.45 9.21
CA ASN A 177 -8.72 19.25 9.25
C ASN A 177 -9.22 18.36 8.08
N LEU A 178 -8.30 17.63 7.42
CA LEU A 178 -8.72 16.76 6.33
C LEU A 178 -9.36 15.47 6.86
N ASP A 179 -10.41 15.03 6.20
CA ASP A 179 -11.04 13.72 6.43
C ASP A 179 -10.10 12.61 5.96
N CYS A 180 -9.14 12.26 6.83
CA CYS A 180 -8.14 11.24 6.56
C CYS A 180 -8.79 9.86 6.52
N LYS A 181 -8.80 9.22 5.37
CA LYS A 181 -9.32 7.86 5.19
C LYS A 181 -8.28 6.80 5.58
N CYS A 182 -7.06 6.99 5.15
CA CYS A 182 -5.93 6.16 5.54
C CYS A 182 -4.62 6.90 5.31
N PHE A 183 -3.56 6.42 5.94
CA PHE A 183 -2.20 6.75 5.52
C PHE A 183 -1.43 5.46 5.28
N ARG A 184 -0.43 5.53 4.42
CA ARG A 184 0.45 4.40 4.14
C ARG A 184 1.90 4.82 4.13
N ILE A 185 2.75 3.92 4.57
CA ILE A 185 4.19 4.13 4.60
C ILE A 185 4.86 3.06 3.74
N TYR A 186 5.80 3.47 2.92
CA TYR A 186 6.59 2.59 2.08
C TYR A 186 8.02 3.09 1.91
N ASN A 187 8.88 2.19 1.46
CA ASN A 187 10.26 2.52 1.11
C ASN A 187 10.34 3.08 -0.31
N ASN A 188 10.88 4.29 -0.44
CA ASN A 188 11.19 4.91 -1.73
C ASN A 188 12.71 4.90 -1.91
N LYS A 189 13.28 3.86 -2.46
CA LYS A 189 14.72 3.67 -2.72
C LYS A 189 15.65 4.11 -1.54
N ASN A 190 16.77 3.42 -1.34
CA ASN A 190 17.84 3.77 -0.38
C ASN A 190 17.40 4.04 1.06
N ASP A 191 16.42 3.26 1.58
CA ASP A 191 15.89 3.38 2.95
C ASP A 191 15.30 4.75 3.28
N LYS A 192 14.85 5.48 2.26
CA LYS A 192 14.02 6.67 2.43
C LYS A 192 12.56 6.23 2.54
N PHE A 193 11.93 6.54 3.65
CA PHE A 193 10.53 6.22 3.84
C PHE A 193 9.65 7.41 3.48
N VAL A 194 8.53 7.10 2.85
CA VAL A 194 7.52 8.10 2.46
C VAL A 194 6.21 7.71 3.12
N CYS A 195 5.56 8.70 3.72
CA CYS A 195 4.19 8.62 4.19
C CYS A 195 3.27 9.28 3.18
N GLU A 196 2.26 8.57 2.73
CA GLU A 196 1.17 9.11 1.91
C GLU A 196 -0.09 9.23 2.76
N LEU A 197 -0.60 10.43 2.89
CA LEU A 197 -1.90 10.72 3.50
C LEU A 197 -2.96 10.72 2.41
N ILE A 198 -3.97 9.87 2.54
CA ILE A 198 -5.08 9.73 1.60
C ILE A 198 -6.34 10.30 2.26
N TYR A 199 -6.94 11.30 1.62
CA TYR A 199 -8.12 11.98 2.11
C TYR A 199 -9.14 12.22 0.99
N GLU A 200 -10.37 12.47 1.35
CA GLU A 200 -11.42 12.89 0.42
C GLU A 200 -11.64 14.39 0.51
N LYS A 201 -11.79 15.01 -0.64
CA LYS A 201 -12.14 16.43 -0.77
C LYS A 201 -13.32 16.56 -1.72
N GLU A 202 -14.29 17.40 -1.35
CA GLU A 202 -15.33 17.79 -2.26
C GLU A 202 -14.76 18.67 -3.37
N VAL A 203 -15.07 18.34 -4.60
CA VAL A 203 -14.74 19.18 -5.75
C VAL A 203 -15.89 20.15 -5.93
N ILE A 204 -15.58 21.42 -5.80
CA ILE A 204 -16.47 22.48 -6.25
C ILE A 204 -16.48 22.39 -7.77
N GLU A 205 -17.63 22.14 -8.37
CA GLU A 205 -17.79 22.27 -9.82
C GLU A 205 -17.54 23.73 -10.17
N VAL A 206 -16.44 23.96 -10.85
CA VAL A 206 -16.17 25.27 -11.44
C VAL A 206 -17.02 25.36 -12.70
N GLU A 207 -17.82 26.41 -12.82
CA GLU A 207 -18.55 26.68 -14.06
C GLU A 207 -17.55 26.65 -15.23
N LYS A 208 -17.87 25.86 -16.24
CA LYS A 208 -17.07 25.84 -17.46
C LYS A 208 -17.17 27.20 -18.11
N THR A 209 -16.08 27.91 -18.15
CA THR A 209 -15.97 29.15 -18.91
C THR A 209 -15.31 28.84 -20.25
N ASP A 210 -15.71 29.54 -21.30
CA ASP A 210 -15.07 29.45 -22.62
C ASP A 210 -13.67 30.07 -22.65
N ARG A 211 -13.14 30.44 -21.48
CA ARG A 211 -11.81 31.04 -21.34
C ARG A 211 -10.76 29.93 -21.39
N VAL A 212 -9.92 29.99 -22.41
CA VAL A 212 -8.82 29.05 -22.64
C VAL A 212 -7.50 29.80 -22.58
N ALA A 213 -6.50 29.20 -21.97
CA ALA A 213 -5.12 29.67 -22.02
C ALA A 213 -4.26 28.55 -22.62
N SER A 214 -3.39 28.91 -23.56
CA SER A 214 -2.33 28.02 -24.06
C SER A 214 -0.99 28.46 -23.49
N ILE A 215 -0.16 27.47 -23.13
CA ILE A 215 1.19 27.71 -22.59
C ILE A 215 2.18 27.04 -23.51
N ASP A 216 3.11 27.84 -24.05
CA ASP A 216 4.24 27.35 -24.80
C ASP A 216 5.52 27.43 -23.94
N ILE A 217 6.32 26.37 -23.96
CA ILE A 217 7.57 26.25 -23.20
C ILE A 217 8.72 26.37 -24.20
N GLY A 218 9.50 27.46 -24.08
CA GLY A 218 10.59 27.73 -24.98
C GLY A 218 11.97 27.82 -24.29
N LEU A 219 13.02 27.88 -25.10
CA LEU A 219 14.41 28.00 -24.62
C LEU A 219 14.76 29.44 -24.19
N GLU A 220 14.30 30.44 -24.94
CA GLU A 220 14.56 31.86 -24.64
C GLU A 220 13.56 32.43 -23.65
N ASN A 221 12.27 32.10 -23.83
CA ASN A 221 11.23 32.41 -22.90
C ASN A 221 10.82 31.11 -22.18
N LEU A 222 10.94 31.10 -20.87
CA LEU A 222 10.58 29.91 -20.07
C LEU A 222 9.12 29.49 -20.31
N PHE A 223 8.25 30.52 -20.37
CA PHE A 223 6.82 30.32 -20.70
C PHE A 223 6.33 31.51 -21.54
N THR A 224 5.53 31.19 -22.56
CA THR A 224 4.68 32.17 -23.26
C THR A 224 3.25 31.72 -23.10
N ILE A 225 2.41 32.59 -22.54
CA ILE A 225 1.00 32.27 -22.24
C ILE A 225 0.11 33.14 -23.12
N ALA A 226 -0.73 32.54 -23.93
CA ALA A 226 -1.74 33.23 -24.72
C ALA A 226 -3.15 32.88 -24.20
N PHE A 227 -4.06 33.85 -24.28
CA PHE A 227 -5.44 33.71 -23.80
C PHE A 227 -6.40 33.97 -24.96
N ASN A 228 -7.51 33.21 -25.05
CA ASN A 228 -8.54 33.47 -26.04
C ASN A 228 -9.43 34.70 -25.72
N TYR A 229 -9.37 35.17 -24.48
CA TYR A 229 -10.18 36.30 -23.98
C TYR A 229 -9.37 37.58 -23.72
N ASN A 230 -8.06 37.53 -23.91
CA ASN A 230 -7.18 38.67 -23.71
C ASN A 230 -6.18 38.76 -24.88
N LYS A 231 -6.12 39.89 -25.55
CA LYS A 231 -5.17 40.11 -26.66
C LYS A 231 -3.71 40.21 -26.20
N LYS A 232 -3.46 40.46 -24.92
CA LYS A 232 -2.08 40.51 -24.36
C LYS A 232 -1.70 39.14 -23.78
N GLY A 233 -0.68 38.52 -24.39
CA GLY A 233 -0.02 37.35 -23.82
C GLY A 233 0.94 37.74 -22.69
N ILE A 234 1.36 36.75 -21.91
CA ILE A 234 2.38 36.87 -20.87
C ILE A 234 3.60 36.08 -21.32
N SER A 235 4.78 36.73 -21.35
CA SER A 235 6.05 36.03 -21.59
C SER A 235 6.92 36.16 -20.35
N ILE A 236 7.42 35.01 -19.86
CA ILE A 236 8.33 34.91 -18.73
C ILE A 236 9.68 34.45 -19.26
N LYS A 237 10.68 35.31 -19.19
CA LYS A 237 12.06 35.00 -19.59
C LYS A 237 12.69 34.12 -18.50
N GLY A 238 13.50 33.13 -18.91
CA GLY A 238 14.43 32.44 -18.04
C GLY A 238 15.59 33.39 -17.64
N SER A 239 16.08 33.26 -16.44
CA SER A 239 17.33 33.97 -15.97
C SER A 239 18.55 33.19 -16.40
#